data_e6ffedb7d0fcce82dc3708aae349e904
#
_entry.id   e6ffedb7d0fcce82dc3708aae349e904
#
_cell.length_a   1.000
_cell.length_b   1.000
_cell.length_c   1.000
_cell.angle_alpha   90.00
_cell.angle_beta   90.00
_cell.angle_gamma   90.00
#
_symmetry.space_group_name_H-M   'P 1'
#
loop_
_entity.id
_entity.type
_entity.pdbx_description
1 polymer ?
#
loop_
_entity_poly.entity_id
_entity_poly.type
_entity_poly.pdbx_seq_one_letter_code
_entity_poly.pdbx_strand_id
1 'polypeptide(L)'
;MRSIMQQGHNWDFCYLCGRNHTGDPFGLETHHVFGGANRKLSEKYGLKVHLCGERCHRNGLESVHKNNQVNLSVKTAGQRAFEATHGTREDFMRIFGKNYI
;
A
#
# COMPACT_ATOMS: atom_id res chain seq x y z
N MET A 1 5.62 12.27 -1.33
CA MET A 1 6.83 11.46 -1.06
C MET A 1 6.81 10.20 -1.91
N ARG A 2 7.96 9.72 -2.33
CA ARG A 2 8.04 8.43 -3.02
C ARG A 2 7.65 7.30 -2.08
N SER A 3 7.17 6.19 -2.65
CA SER A 3 6.88 5.00 -1.85
C SER A 3 8.12 4.48 -1.14
N ILE A 4 8.00 4.17 0.14
CA ILE A 4 9.04 3.46 0.88
C ILE A 4 8.82 1.94 0.86
N MET A 5 7.68 1.49 0.32
CA MET A 5 7.32 0.07 0.22
C MET A 5 7.70 -0.53 -1.13
N GLN A 6 7.69 0.27 -2.18
CA GLN A 6 8.09 -0.13 -3.54
C GLN A 6 9.00 0.95 -4.10
N GLN A 7 10.26 0.62 -4.35
CA GLN A 7 11.26 1.58 -4.82
C GLN A 7 11.92 1.09 -6.10
N GLY A 8 12.41 2.04 -6.92
CA GLY A 8 13.11 1.73 -8.16
C GLY A 8 12.23 0.92 -9.12
N HIS A 9 12.78 -0.17 -9.65
CA HIS A 9 12.08 -1.02 -10.61
C HIS A 9 10.81 -1.66 -10.05
N ASN A 10 10.72 -1.86 -8.74
CA ASN A 10 9.55 -2.45 -8.12
C ASN A 10 8.29 -1.62 -8.33
N TRP A 11 8.45 -0.32 -8.51
CA TRP A 11 7.35 0.60 -8.76
C TRP A 11 6.66 0.35 -10.12
N ASP A 12 7.34 -0.33 -11.05
CA ASP A 12 6.80 -0.67 -12.37
C ASP A 12 5.94 -1.95 -12.36
N PHE A 13 5.82 -2.61 -11.21
CA PHE A 13 5.13 -3.88 -11.06
C PHE A 13 4.06 -3.80 -9.99
N CYS A 14 3.03 -4.65 -10.11
CA CYS A 14 2.02 -4.77 -9.07
C CYS A 14 2.67 -5.32 -7.78
N TYR A 15 2.41 -4.66 -6.66
CA TYR A 15 2.96 -5.07 -5.36
C TYR A 15 2.49 -6.46 -4.93
N LEU A 16 1.26 -6.84 -5.29
CA LEU A 16 0.68 -8.12 -4.89
C LEU A 16 0.96 -9.24 -5.87
N CYS A 17 0.70 -9.05 -7.18
CA CYS A 17 0.86 -10.13 -8.14
C CYS A 17 2.20 -10.11 -8.90
N GLY A 18 2.97 -9.03 -8.77
CA GLY A 18 4.30 -8.93 -9.38
C GLY A 18 4.33 -8.73 -10.88
N ARG A 19 3.19 -8.50 -11.53
CA ARG A 19 3.13 -8.32 -12.97
C ARG A 19 3.33 -6.88 -13.38
N ASN A 20 3.99 -6.70 -14.52
CA ASN A 20 4.02 -5.42 -15.22
C ASN A 20 2.77 -5.35 -16.09
N HIS A 21 1.89 -4.41 -15.81
CA HIS A 21 0.63 -4.25 -16.52
C HIS A 21 0.70 -3.20 -17.62
N THR A 22 1.87 -2.97 -18.20
CA THR A 22 2.05 -2.09 -19.35
C THR A 22 1.15 -2.55 -20.48
N GLY A 23 0.29 -1.68 -20.97
CA GLY A 23 -0.67 -2.03 -22.02
C GLY A 23 -2.01 -2.58 -21.50
N ASP A 24 -2.15 -2.84 -20.23
CA ASP A 24 -3.43 -3.19 -19.60
C ASP A 24 -4.32 -1.95 -19.59
N PRO A 25 -5.63 -2.06 -19.98
CA PRO A 25 -6.55 -0.92 -19.96
C PRO A 25 -6.67 -0.26 -18.60
N PHE A 26 -6.51 -1.02 -17.54
CA PHE A 26 -6.56 -0.51 -16.16
C PHE A 26 -5.19 -0.15 -15.61
N GLY A 27 -4.13 -0.70 -16.19
CA GLY A 27 -2.75 -0.42 -15.79
C GLY A 27 -2.45 -0.67 -14.32
N LEU A 28 -1.45 0.04 -13.82
CA LEU A 28 -1.13 0.09 -12.41
C LEU A 28 -1.75 1.34 -11.79
N GLU A 29 -2.40 1.16 -10.65
CA GLU A 29 -3.02 2.25 -9.90
C GLU A 29 -2.30 2.42 -8.56
N THR A 30 -2.15 3.67 -8.13
CA THR A 30 -1.58 3.96 -6.82
C THR A 30 -2.62 3.68 -5.73
N HIS A 31 -2.28 2.78 -4.83
CA HIS A 31 -3.08 2.49 -3.65
C HIS A 31 -2.41 3.09 -2.43
N HIS A 32 -3.08 4.00 -1.74
CA HIS A 32 -2.64 4.51 -0.45
C HIS A 32 -3.02 3.49 0.61
N VAL A 33 -2.01 2.94 1.29
CA VAL A 33 -2.18 1.80 2.20
C VAL A 33 -3.15 2.12 3.33
N PHE A 34 -3.09 3.33 3.86
CA PHE A 34 -4.02 3.82 4.87
C PHE A 34 -4.92 4.86 4.21
N GLY A 35 -6.18 4.50 4.00
CA GLY A 35 -7.14 5.32 3.28
C GLY A 35 -7.99 6.21 4.17
N GLY A 36 -9.06 6.72 3.61
CA GLY A 36 -9.99 7.58 4.33
C GLY A 36 -9.31 8.81 4.91
N ALA A 37 -9.51 9.04 6.20
CA ALA A 37 -8.91 10.17 6.91
C ALA A 37 -7.39 10.13 6.93
N ASN A 38 -6.78 8.97 6.74
CA ASN A 38 -5.34 8.78 6.80
C ASN A 38 -4.66 8.79 5.42
N ARG A 39 -5.41 9.06 4.34
CA ARG A 39 -4.86 9.05 3.00
C ARG A 39 -3.72 10.07 2.81
N LYS A 40 -3.89 11.27 3.34
CA LYS A 40 -2.86 12.31 3.27
C LYS A 40 -1.62 11.92 4.06
N LEU A 41 -1.79 11.26 5.18
CA LEU A 41 -0.67 10.76 5.98
C LEU A 41 0.04 9.62 5.24
N SER A 42 -0.70 8.74 4.60
CA SER A 42 -0.14 7.68 3.77
C SER A 42 0.74 8.26 2.66
N GLU A 43 0.28 9.30 1.99
CA GLU A 43 1.06 10.02 0.97
C GLU A 43 2.29 10.69 1.57
N LYS A 44 2.12 11.35 2.70
CA LYS A 44 3.22 12.07 3.38
C LYS A 44 4.37 11.16 3.77
N TYR A 45 4.08 9.95 4.23
CA TYR A 45 5.09 9.02 4.71
C TYR A 45 5.51 7.97 3.67
N GLY A 46 4.99 8.07 2.45
CA GLY A 46 5.34 7.14 1.38
C GLY A 46 4.76 5.74 1.56
N LEU A 47 3.62 5.62 2.25
CA LEU A 47 2.93 4.36 2.48
C LEU A 47 1.90 4.13 1.38
N LYS A 48 2.41 3.82 0.21
CA LYS A 48 1.61 3.60 -1.00
C LYS A 48 2.30 2.58 -1.88
N VAL A 49 1.49 1.84 -2.63
CA VAL A 49 1.97 0.79 -3.53
C VAL A 49 1.22 0.89 -4.85
N HIS A 50 1.82 0.36 -5.92
CA HIS A 50 1.13 0.17 -7.19
C HIS A 50 0.46 -1.21 -7.20
N LEU A 51 -0.80 -1.23 -7.58
CA LEU A 51 -1.59 -2.45 -7.75
C LEU A 51 -2.24 -2.44 -9.13
N CYS A 52 -2.38 -3.61 -9.75
CA CYS A 52 -3.14 -3.67 -10.98
C CYS A 52 -4.61 -3.33 -10.68
N GLY A 53 -5.17 -2.43 -11.50
CA GLY A 53 -6.43 -1.77 -11.17
C GLY A 53 -7.59 -2.71 -11.01
N GLU A 54 -7.72 -3.70 -11.88
CA GLU A 54 -8.85 -4.62 -11.85
C GLU A 54 -8.64 -5.73 -10.82
N ARG A 55 -7.52 -6.43 -10.90
CA ARG A 55 -7.32 -7.70 -10.21
C ARG A 55 -6.93 -7.55 -8.74
N CYS A 56 -6.00 -6.67 -8.45
CA CYS A 56 -5.43 -6.56 -7.11
C CYS A 56 -5.95 -5.37 -6.32
N HIS A 57 -6.49 -4.37 -6.99
CA HIS A 57 -6.96 -3.16 -6.33
C HIS A 57 -8.46 -3.16 -6.10
N ARG A 58 -9.27 -3.47 -7.13
CA ARG A 58 -10.73 -3.27 -7.07
C ARG A 58 -11.56 -4.55 -6.96
N ASN A 59 -11.44 -5.44 -7.92
CA ASN A 59 -12.45 -6.47 -8.17
C ASN A 59 -12.00 -7.90 -8.00
N GLY A 60 -10.71 -8.20 -8.00
CA GLY A 60 -10.24 -9.56 -7.82
C GLY A 60 -10.57 -10.11 -6.45
N LEU A 61 -10.71 -11.42 -6.32
CA LEU A 61 -11.00 -12.08 -5.05
C LEU A 61 -9.94 -11.78 -3.99
N GLU A 62 -8.71 -11.54 -4.43
CA GLU A 62 -7.58 -11.21 -3.55
C GLU A 62 -7.20 -9.73 -3.62
N SER A 63 -8.11 -8.87 -4.09
CA SER A 63 -7.86 -7.43 -4.12
C SER A 63 -7.96 -6.83 -2.72
N VAL A 64 -7.22 -5.75 -2.51
CA VAL A 64 -7.21 -5.06 -1.20
C VAL A 64 -8.58 -4.54 -0.80
N HIS A 65 -9.44 -4.20 -1.76
CA HIS A 65 -10.77 -3.68 -1.44
C HIS A 65 -11.83 -4.75 -1.21
N LYS A 66 -11.59 -5.99 -1.63
CA LYS A 66 -12.54 -7.08 -1.46
C LYS A 66 -12.08 -8.17 -0.49
N ASN A 67 -10.78 -8.27 -0.23
CA ASN A 67 -10.23 -9.26 0.67
C ASN A 67 -9.61 -8.57 1.89
N ASN A 68 -10.28 -8.70 3.03
CA ASN A 68 -9.85 -8.03 4.26
C ASN A 68 -8.50 -8.54 4.75
N GLN A 69 -8.19 -9.81 4.56
CA GLN A 69 -6.90 -10.37 4.98
C GLN A 69 -5.77 -9.81 4.12
N VAL A 70 -5.99 -9.67 2.82
CA VAL A 70 -5.01 -9.05 1.92
C VAL A 70 -4.81 -7.59 2.31
N ASN A 71 -5.88 -6.87 2.56
CA ASN A 71 -5.81 -5.47 2.99
C ASN A 71 -5.01 -5.33 4.29
N LEU A 72 -5.29 -6.17 5.28
CA LEU A 72 -4.56 -6.17 6.55
C LEU A 72 -3.09 -6.51 6.37
N SER A 73 -2.78 -7.46 5.49
CA SER A 73 -1.41 -7.83 5.17
C SER A 73 -0.62 -6.64 4.61
N VAL A 74 -1.22 -5.90 3.70
CA VAL A 74 -0.60 -4.70 3.12
C VAL A 74 -0.44 -3.61 4.17
N LYS A 75 -1.41 -3.43 5.06
CA LYS A 75 -1.33 -2.46 6.15
C LYS A 75 -0.24 -2.82 7.16
N THR A 76 -0.11 -4.10 7.49
CA THR A 76 0.97 -4.58 8.36
C THR A 76 2.33 -4.28 7.75
N ALA A 77 2.48 -4.57 6.46
CA ALA A 77 3.72 -4.27 5.75
C ALA A 77 4.00 -2.76 5.72
N GLY A 78 2.95 -1.94 5.55
CA GLY A 78 3.06 -0.49 5.60
C GLY A 78 3.55 0.01 6.95
N GLN A 79 3.00 -0.51 8.04
CA GLN A 79 3.45 -0.15 9.39
C GLN A 79 4.89 -0.58 9.63
N ARG A 80 5.29 -1.78 9.19
CA ARG A 80 6.68 -2.22 9.32
C ARG A 80 7.64 -1.32 8.56
N ALA A 81 7.25 -0.87 7.37
CA ALA A 81 8.05 0.06 6.60
C ALA A 81 8.19 1.41 7.31
N PHE A 82 7.11 1.91 7.91
CA PHE A 82 7.14 3.13 8.71
C PHE A 82 8.10 2.98 9.90
N GLU A 83 8.01 1.87 10.63
CA GLU A 83 8.85 1.63 11.79
C GLU A 83 10.34 1.50 11.42
N ALA A 84 10.64 1.01 10.23
CA ALA A 84 12.01 0.90 9.75
C ALA A 84 12.59 2.22 9.24
N THR A 85 11.73 3.18 8.88
CA THR A 85 12.15 4.38 8.13
C THR A 85 11.89 5.69 8.87
N HIS A 86 10.74 5.82 9.50
CA HIS A 86 10.26 7.11 10.02
C HIS A 86 10.22 7.21 11.54
N GLY A 87 9.92 6.16 12.26
CA GLY A 87 9.76 6.25 13.70
C GLY A 87 9.44 4.93 14.36
N THR A 88 8.97 5.01 15.60
CA THR A 88 8.65 3.83 16.41
C THR A 88 7.21 3.39 16.17
N ARG A 89 6.85 2.23 16.74
CA ARG A 89 5.46 1.76 16.76
C ARG A 89 4.55 2.75 17.49
N GLU A 90 5.03 3.34 18.57
CA GLU A 90 4.28 4.36 19.31
C GLU A 90 4.02 5.58 18.44
N ASP A 91 5.02 6.01 17.68
CA ASP A 91 4.85 7.11 16.72
C ASP A 91 3.80 6.78 15.67
N PHE A 92 3.85 5.56 15.12
CA PHE A 92 2.87 5.12 14.14
C PHE A 92 1.45 5.15 14.72
N MET A 93 1.27 4.60 15.91
CA MET A 93 -0.04 4.56 16.57
C MET A 93 -0.56 5.96 16.87
N ARG A 94 0.31 6.86 17.26
CA ARG A 94 -0.06 8.27 17.53
C ARG A 94 -0.52 8.97 16.26
N ILE A 95 0.16 8.72 15.14
CA ILE A 95 -0.11 9.39 13.87
C ILE A 95 -1.32 8.77 13.16
N PHE A 96 -1.38 7.45 13.06
CA PHE A 96 -2.40 6.73 12.30
C PHE A 96 -3.57 6.23 13.17
N GLY A 97 -3.42 6.25 14.48
CA GLY A 97 -4.51 5.95 15.40
C GLY A 97 -4.74 4.47 15.70
N LYS A 98 -3.96 3.56 15.13
CA LYS A 98 -4.16 2.13 15.31
C LYS A 98 -2.86 1.36 15.11
N ASN A 99 -2.76 0.19 15.75
CA ASN A 99 -1.67 -0.76 15.56
C ASN A 99 -2.13 -1.93 14.68
N TYR A 100 -1.36 -2.26 13.65
CA TYR A 100 -1.64 -3.37 12.72
C TYR A 100 -0.66 -4.54 12.88
N ILE A 101 0.25 -4.44 13.83
CA ILE A 101 1.24 -5.51 14.09
C ILE A 101 0.93 -6.23 15.38
#